data_b7db3fbaaa40c7e3c36c9cd260e788d4
#
_entry.id   b7db3fbaaa40c7e3c36c9cd260e788d4
#
_cell.length_a   1.000
_cell.length_b   1.000
_cell.length_c   1.000
_cell.angle_alpha   90.00
_cell.angle_beta   90.00
_cell.angle_gamma   90.00
#
_symmetry.space_group_name_H-M   'P 1'
#
loop_
_entity.id
_entity.type
_entity.pdbx_description
1 polymer ?
#
loop_
_entity_poly.entity_id
_entity_poly.type
_entity_poly.pdbx_seq_one_letter_code
_entity_poly.pdbx_strand_id
1 'polypeptide(L)'
;MQRLALLTSAVALATAMPAMAQTTFDRIATFATPDNMTAGEDRSRPTSAEIISASEDGNTLVYSDSPLGVLGFLDITDPAAPLPLGTVPMDGEPTTAVIIGDRVYVGVDTSTSFTEPSGQLRVLDLKTRAVLASCDLGGQPDAVARADDGSFLAVAIENQRDEDLNDGALPQMPAGHVVTLAVTDGTLDCDGQTRIDLTGLADIAPDDPEPEYVDINAAGEIVVTLQENNHVVVIGADGTIAAHFSAGTVSLDDIDTRDDGALTFDGALTDVPREPDAVKWIDADHFATANEGDYQGGSRGWSIFHRDGTVVYDSGSSFEHAVIRAGHYPDKRSDAKGVEPESIEVATFDGIPHVFVVSERGSLIGVYDVSDLAAPRLTQLLPSGISPEGIVALPARDLLVTANEADLGAEGGARAHVMLFGATDGPPRYPTITAEGADGLIGWGALSGLAAGDAPGQLFAVSDSAYGAQPAIHAIDATRTPARITAKTIVTRNGDPAQKLDLEGITPDGQGGFWLASEGRSDRLVPHAIIHVDAQGEIQEEIGLPAELLAHEDRYGFEGIARRGDRLWMAVQREWGDDPAGQVKLVSYDLLTQDWGAVAYPLDPAGDGWTGLSEIAIDGD
;
A
#
# COMPACT_ATOMS: atom_id res chain seq x y z
N MET A 1 20.05 77.58 -6.25
CA MET A 1 20.90 76.41 -6.33
C MET A 1 20.03 75.23 -6.02
N GLN A 2 19.43 74.58 -7.04
CA GLN A 2 18.64 73.39 -6.92
C GLN A 2 19.57 72.20 -7.09
N ARG A 3 19.59 71.26 -6.10
CA ARG A 3 20.30 69.98 -6.21
C ARG A 3 19.34 68.95 -6.80
N LEU A 4 19.70 68.45 -7.97
CA LEU A 4 19.05 67.33 -8.62
C LEU A 4 19.56 66.02 -7.99
N ALA A 5 18.68 65.20 -7.40
CA ALA A 5 19.00 63.87 -6.92
C ALA A 5 18.65 62.87 -8.04
N LEU A 6 19.65 62.16 -8.56
CA LEU A 6 19.45 61.00 -9.44
C LEU A 6 19.13 59.78 -8.58
N LEU A 7 17.94 59.22 -8.77
CA LEU A 7 17.58 57.89 -8.31
C LEU A 7 18.01 56.89 -9.39
N THR A 8 18.99 56.04 -9.08
CA THR A 8 19.34 54.86 -9.87
C THR A 8 18.49 53.69 -9.40
N SER A 9 17.53 53.28 -10.24
CA SER A 9 16.77 52.05 -10.03
C SER A 9 17.61 50.85 -10.47
N ALA A 10 18.02 49.99 -9.52
CA ALA A 10 18.60 48.70 -9.82
C ALA A 10 17.47 47.70 -10.15
N VAL A 11 17.38 47.34 -11.43
CA VAL A 11 16.52 46.20 -11.85
C VAL A 11 17.26 44.91 -11.53
N ALA A 12 16.81 44.19 -10.51
CA ALA A 12 17.25 42.82 -10.26
C ALA A 12 16.62 41.91 -11.32
N LEU A 13 17.40 41.45 -12.30
CA LEU A 13 17.00 40.31 -13.13
C LEU A 13 17.01 39.05 -12.25
N ALA A 14 15.84 38.62 -11.84
CA ALA A 14 15.66 37.26 -11.35
C ALA A 14 15.76 36.35 -12.59
N THR A 15 16.87 35.65 -12.73
CA THR A 15 16.98 34.50 -13.65
C THR A 15 16.09 33.42 -13.09
N ALA A 16 14.92 33.19 -13.70
CA ALA A 16 14.15 31.97 -13.46
C ALA A 16 15.06 30.80 -13.88
N MET A 17 15.53 30.03 -12.94
CA MET A 17 16.08 28.72 -13.25
C MET A 17 14.94 27.93 -13.91
N PRO A 18 15.20 27.20 -15.02
CA PRO A 18 14.20 26.30 -15.53
C PRO A 18 13.86 25.32 -14.40
N ALA A 19 12.58 25.15 -14.09
CA ALA A 19 12.16 24.06 -13.25
C ALA A 19 12.67 22.78 -13.95
N MET A 20 13.55 22.02 -13.28
CA MET A 20 13.93 20.70 -13.76
C MET A 20 12.62 19.91 -13.90
N ALA A 21 12.43 19.24 -15.02
CA ALA A 21 11.30 18.36 -15.19
C ALA A 21 11.36 17.32 -14.05
N GLN A 22 10.27 17.18 -13.31
CA GLN A 22 10.18 16.21 -12.22
C GLN A 22 9.83 14.88 -12.83
N THR A 23 10.67 13.86 -12.62
CA THR A 23 10.34 12.48 -12.97
C THR A 23 9.16 12.02 -12.13
N THR A 24 8.13 11.54 -12.78
CA THR A 24 6.94 10.93 -12.16
C THR A 24 6.69 9.55 -12.76
N PHE A 25 5.88 8.74 -12.10
CA PHE A 25 5.61 7.37 -12.51
C PHE A 25 4.12 7.21 -12.77
N ASP A 26 3.79 6.58 -13.90
CA ASP A 26 2.41 6.23 -14.26
C ASP A 26 2.29 4.71 -14.41
N ARG A 27 1.24 4.11 -13.87
CA ARG A 27 0.94 2.68 -14.10
C ARG A 27 0.71 2.42 -15.58
N ILE A 28 1.43 1.43 -16.14
CA ILE A 28 1.35 1.06 -17.55
C ILE A 28 0.76 -0.34 -17.76
N ALA A 29 0.98 -1.26 -16.83
CA ALA A 29 0.43 -2.61 -16.92
C ALA A 29 0.23 -3.24 -15.53
N THR A 30 -0.60 -4.27 -15.49
CA THR A 30 -0.81 -5.16 -14.36
C THR A 30 -0.90 -6.60 -14.88
N PHE A 31 -0.21 -7.54 -14.22
CA PHE A 31 -0.21 -8.96 -14.57
C PHE A 31 -0.66 -9.78 -13.36
N ALA A 32 -1.81 -10.45 -13.46
CA ALA A 32 -2.33 -11.31 -12.40
C ALA A 32 -1.53 -12.65 -12.33
N THR A 33 -1.06 -13.01 -11.15
CA THR A 33 -0.23 -14.23 -10.94
C THR A 33 -0.91 -15.53 -11.39
N PRO A 34 -2.25 -15.72 -11.26
CA PRO A 34 -2.90 -16.92 -11.79
C PRO A 34 -2.78 -17.11 -13.30
N ASP A 35 -2.51 -16.03 -14.05
CA ASP A 35 -2.31 -16.12 -15.49
C ASP A 35 -0.95 -16.74 -15.86
N ASN A 36 -0.03 -16.84 -14.89
CA ASN A 36 1.26 -17.51 -15.04
C ASN A 36 1.19 -19.03 -14.78
N MET A 37 0.10 -19.51 -14.21
CA MET A 37 -0.12 -20.94 -13.96
C MET A 37 -0.26 -21.71 -15.27
N THR A 38 0.20 -22.96 -15.29
CA THR A 38 0.14 -23.79 -16.50
C THR A 38 -1.30 -24.20 -16.83
N ALA A 39 -1.53 -24.52 -18.12
CA ALA A 39 -2.86 -24.95 -18.57
C ALA A 39 -3.28 -26.25 -17.87
N GLY A 40 -4.40 -26.20 -17.15
CA GLY A 40 -4.97 -27.32 -16.40
C GLY A 40 -4.73 -27.28 -14.88
N GLU A 41 -3.94 -26.35 -14.41
CA GLU A 41 -3.87 -26.04 -12.97
C GLU A 41 -5.15 -25.33 -12.51
N ASP A 42 -5.49 -25.54 -11.25
CA ASP A 42 -6.63 -24.88 -10.62
C ASP A 42 -6.28 -23.42 -10.28
N ARG A 43 -6.74 -22.49 -11.11
CA ARG A 43 -6.51 -21.06 -10.98
C ARG A 43 -7.26 -20.41 -9.81
N SER A 44 -8.12 -21.15 -9.11
CA SER A 44 -8.77 -20.67 -7.90
C SER A 44 -7.92 -20.82 -6.64
N ARG A 45 -6.79 -21.54 -6.73
CA ARG A 45 -5.84 -21.65 -5.61
C ARG A 45 -5.27 -20.26 -5.28
N PRO A 46 -5.04 -19.97 -3.99
CA PRO A 46 -4.32 -18.76 -3.60
C PRO A 46 -2.94 -18.68 -4.28
N THR A 47 -2.59 -17.49 -4.69
CA THR A 47 -1.28 -17.15 -5.29
C THR A 47 -0.75 -15.92 -4.59
N SER A 48 0.54 -15.64 -4.74
CA SER A 48 1.16 -14.40 -4.28
C SER A 48 2.11 -13.82 -5.31
N ALA A 49 2.52 -12.60 -5.13
CA ALA A 49 3.72 -12.00 -5.68
C ALA A 49 4.33 -11.19 -4.54
N GLU A 50 5.39 -11.73 -3.96
CA GLU A 50 6.07 -11.16 -2.79
C GLU A 50 7.35 -10.46 -3.25
N ILE A 51 8.50 -11.08 -3.12
CA ILE A 51 9.77 -10.49 -3.54
C ILE A 51 9.94 -10.58 -5.06
N ILE A 52 10.43 -9.52 -5.69
CA ILE A 52 10.60 -9.42 -7.14
C ILE A 52 12.01 -8.99 -7.53
N SER A 53 12.52 -9.55 -8.59
CA SER A 53 13.84 -9.22 -9.15
C SER A 53 13.79 -9.21 -10.67
N ALA A 54 14.76 -8.53 -11.31
CA ALA A 54 14.82 -8.39 -12.75
C ALA A 54 16.17 -8.83 -13.33
N SER A 55 16.14 -9.33 -14.57
CA SER A 55 17.36 -9.59 -15.34
C SER A 55 18.13 -8.30 -15.63
N GLU A 56 19.43 -8.40 -15.84
CA GLU A 56 20.30 -7.23 -16.11
C GLU A 56 19.87 -6.42 -17.35
N ASP A 57 19.29 -7.08 -18.35
CA ASP A 57 18.71 -6.41 -19.51
C ASP A 57 17.31 -5.83 -19.26
N GLY A 58 16.75 -6.09 -18.08
CA GLY A 58 15.44 -5.63 -17.63
C GLY A 58 14.26 -6.26 -18.39
N ASN A 59 14.46 -7.36 -19.13
CA ASN A 59 13.41 -7.96 -19.96
C ASN A 59 12.67 -9.12 -19.29
N THR A 60 13.24 -9.70 -18.25
CA THR A 60 12.63 -10.80 -17.49
C THR A 60 12.52 -10.42 -16.03
N LEU A 61 11.33 -10.63 -15.45
CA LEU A 61 11.11 -10.57 -14.01
C LEU A 61 11.00 -11.97 -13.44
N VAL A 62 11.42 -12.12 -12.20
CA VAL A 62 11.12 -13.27 -11.34
C VAL A 62 10.47 -12.79 -10.06
N TYR A 63 9.50 -13.55 -9.54
CA TYR A 63 8.83 -13.25 -8.27
C TYR A 63 8.60 -14.53 -7.47
N SER A 64 8.66 -14.44 -6.14
CA SER A 64 8.26 -15.52 -5.24
C SER A 64 6.74 -15.58 -5.12
N ASP A 65 6.23 -16.80 -4.99
CA ASP A 65 4.83 -17.14 -4.76
C ASP A 65 4.81 -18.26 -3.71
N SER A 66 4.86 -17.87 -2.44
CA SER A 66 4.98 -18.81 -1.32
C SER A 66 3.75 -19.69 -1.15
N PRO A 67 2.48 -19.22 -1.30
CA PRO A 67 1.31 -20.08 -1.22
C PRO A 67 1.28 -21.21 -2.25
N LEU A 68 1.85 -20.99 -3.43
CA LEU A 68 2.00 -22.04 -4.45
C LEU A 68 3.29 -22.84 -4.32
N GLY A 69 4.30 -22.37 -3.58
CA GLY A 69 5.63 -22.93 -3.49
C GLY A 69 6.40 -22.89 -4.81
N VAL A 70 6.26 -21.78 -5.55
CA VAL A 70 6.83 -21.63 -6.89
C VAL A 70 7.57 -20.29 -7.07
N LEU A 71 8.53 -20.27 -7.99
CA LEU A 71 9.09 -19.06 -8.54
C LEU A 71 8.40 -18.76 -9.87
N GLY A 72 7.82 -17.57 -10.03
CA GLY A 72 7.16 -17.11 -11.24
C GLY A 72 8.10 -16.33 -12.15
N PHE A 73 7.90 -16.40 -13.47
CA PHE A 73 8.70 -15.72 -14.48
C PHE A 73 7.81 -14.94 -15.44
N LEU A 74 8.20 -13.70 -15.77
CA LEU A 74 7.47 -12.84 -16.70
C LEU A 74 8.41 -12.26 -17.76
N ASP A 75 7.94 -12.19 -19.00
CA ASP A 75 8.57 -11.41 -20.07
C ASP A 75 7.96 -10.00 -20.08
N ILE A 76 8.79 -9.00 -19.83
CA ILE A 76 8.44 -7.58 -19.89
C ILE A 76 9.20 -6.84 -21.00
N THR A 77 9.60 -7.55 -22.08
CA THR A 77 10.21 -6.93 -23.26
C THR A 77 9.32 -5.79 -23.79
N ASP A 78 8.00 -6.00 -23.81
CA ASP A 78 7.01 -4.93 -23.92
C ASP A 78 6.38 -4.71 -22.53
N PRO A 79 6.78 -3.68 -21.79
CA PRO A 79 6.27 -3.46 -20.42
C PRO A 79 4.79 -3.09 -20.37
N ALA A 80 4.18 -2.68 -21.50
CA ALA A 80 2.74 -2.42 -21.57
C ALA A 80 1.91 -3.69 -21.79
N ALA A 81 2.55 -4.82 -22.12
CA ALA A 81 1.92 -6.10 -22.38
C ALA A 81 2.78 -7.27 -21.82
N PRO A 82 2.93 -7.37 -20.48
CA PRO A 82 3.71 -8.44 -19.86
C PRO A 82 3.14 -9.81 -20.21
N LEU A 83 4.02 -10.77 -20.49
CA LEU A 83 3.64 -12.12 -20.92
C LEU A 83 4.07 -13.17 -19.89
N PRO A 84 3.24 -14.20 -19.64
CA PRO A 84 3.60 -15.29 -18.76
C PRO A 84 4.75 -16.13 -19.37
N LEU A 85 5.74 -16.40 -18.56
CA LEU A 85 6.77 -17.39 -18.89
C LEU A 85 6.59 -18.70 -18.08
N GLY A 86 5.60 -18.76 -17.17
CA GLY A 86 5.28 -19.91 -16.35
C GLY A 86 6.01 -19.88 -15.00
N THR A 87 5.81 -20.94 -14.23
CA THR A 87 6.31 -21.10 -12.86
C THR A 87 7.25 -22.28 -12.75
N VAL A 88 8.11 -22.29 -11.72
CA VAL A 88 9.01 -23.40 -11.37
C VAL A 88 8.76 -23.79 -9.90
N PRO A 89 8.38 -25.05 -9.62
CA PRO A 89 8.24 -25.51 -8.24
C PRO A 89 9.55 -25.48 -7.47
N MET A 90 9.49 -25.03 -6.20
CA MET A 90 10.67 -24.89 -5.34
C MET A 90 10.79 -26.00 -4.29
N ASP A 91 9.84 -26.96 -4.20
CA ASP A 91 9.82 -28.00 -3.16
C ASP A 91 10.12 -27.43 -1.75
N GLY A 92 9.52 -26.32 -1.43
CA GLY A 92 9.64 -25.49 -0.25
C GLY A 92 9.03 -24.13 -0.54
N GLU A 93 9.15 -23.21 0.38
CA GLU A 93 8.63 -21.86 0.28
C GLU A 93 9.71 -20.91 -0.26
N PRO A 94 9.58 -20.36 -1.48
CA PRO A 94 10.53 -19.37 -1.99
C PRO A 94 10.26 -18.02 -1.31
N THR A 95 11.18 -17.57 -0.49
CA THR A 95 11.08 -16.30 0.22
C THR A 95 11.68 -15.14 -0.57
N THR A 96 12.76 -15.37 -1.29
CA THR A 96 13.54 -14.31 -1.94
C THR A 96 14.23 -14.79 -3.21
N ALA A 97 14.54 -13.87 -4.14
CA ALA A 97 15.30 -14.20 -5.34
C ALA A 97 16.10 -13.01 -5.88
N VAL A 98 17.32 -13.29 -6.38
CA VAL A 98 18.14 -12.31 -7.14
C VAL A 98 18.67 -12.92 -8.42
N ILE A 99 19.00 -12.06 -9.39
CA ILE A 99 19.54 -12.48 -10.69
C ILE A 99 20.97 -11.93 -10.85
N ILE A 100 21.90 -12.82 -11.26
CA ILE A 100 23.25 -12.45 -11.70
C ILE A 100 23.48 -13.08 -13.08
N GLY A 101 23.66 -12.26 -14.09
CA GLY A 101 23.82 -12.71 -15.48
C GLY A 101 22.65 -13.59 -15.96
N ASP A 102 22.92 -14.85 -16.27
CA ASP A 102 21.93 -15.83 -16.71
C ASP A 102 21.51 -16.84 -15.60
N ARG A 103 21.74 -16.48 -14.34
CA ARG A 103 21.39 -17.31 -13.17
C ARG A 103 20.43 -16.59 -12.24
N VAL A 104 19.49 -17.36 -11.71
CA VAL A 104 18.57 -16.93 -10.63
C VAL A 104 18.97 -17.67 -9.36
N TYR A 105 19.16 -16.94 -8.29
CA TYR A 105 19.49 -17.45 -6.95
C TYR A 105 18.26 -17.22 -6.07
N VAL A 106 17.72 -18.29 -5.53
CA VAL A 106 16.44 -18.30 -4.81
C VAL A 106 16.65 -18.83 -3.41
N GLY A 107 16.31 -18.03 -2.40
CA GLY A 107 16.15 -18.51 -1.03
C GLY A 107 14.87 -19.34 -0.96
N VAL A 108 14.99 -20.54 -0.37
CA VAL A 108 13.85 -21.45 -0.21
C VAL A 108 13.84 -21.95 1.23
N ASP A 109 12.79 -21.58 1.95
CA ASP A 109 12.53 -22.16 3.26
C ASP A 109 12.06 -23.60 3.10
N THR A 110 12.70 -24.51 3.85
CA THR A 110 12.38 -25.93 3.92
C THR A 110 12.15 -26.39 5.35
N SER A 111 11.92 -25.45 6.27
CA SER A 111 11.71 -25.69 7.69
C SER A 111 10.54 -26.64 7.93
N THR A 112 10.69 -27.49 8.92
CA THR A 112 9.61 -28.39 9.37
C THR A 112 8.84 -27.82 10.55
N SER A 113 9.45 -26.85 11.25
CA SER A 113 8.88 -26.10 12.36
C SER A 113 9.80 -24.93 12.72
N PHE A 114 9.34 -23.98 13.51
CA PHE A 114 10.13 -22.86 14.03
C PHE A 114 11.37 -23.32 14.85
N THR A 115 11.34 -24.50 15.46
CA THR A 115 12.48 -25.05 16.24
C THR A 115 13.41 -25.95 15.43
N GLU A 116 13.05 -26.29 14.20
CA GLU A 116 13.85 -27.06 13.25
C GLU A 116 13.91 -26.32 11.91
N PRO A 117 14.43 -25.05 11.90
CA PRO A 117 14.55 -24.25 10.69
C PRO A 117 15.57 -24.88 9.74
N SER A 118 15.29 -24.79 8.46
CA SER A 118 16.17 -25.23 7.40
C SER A 118 15.88 -24.49 6.12
N GLY A 119 16.88 -24.28 5.28
CA GLY A 119 16.68 -23.60 4.01
C GLY A 119 17.83 -23.82 3.05
N GLN A 120 17.58 -23.48 1.82
CA GLN A 120 18.48 -23.70 0.71
C GLN A 120 18.58 -22.45 -0.15
N LEU A 121 19.77 -22.20 -0.70
CA LEU A 121 19.94 -21.30 -1.82
C LEU A 121 19.99 -22.12 -3.12
N ARG A 122 18.97 -22.02 -3.96
CA ARG A 122 18.87 -22.73 -5.23
C ARG A 122 19.33 -21.86 -6.37
N VAL A 123 20.04 -22.47 -7.33
CA VAL A 123 20.50 -21.82 -8.56
C VAL A 123 19.72 -22.36 -9.73
N LEU A 124 19.05 -21.48 -10.47
CA LEU A 124 18.36 -21.82 -11.71
C LEU A 124 19.02 -21.14 -12.90
N ASP A 125 18.92 -21.77 -14.05
CA ASP A 125 19.20 -21.12 -15.32
C ASP A 125 18.00 -20.23 -15.72
N LEU A 126 18.23 -18.94 -15.89
CA LEU A 126 17.18 -17.95 -16.16
C LEU A 126 16.35 -18.29 -17.42
N LYS A 127 17.00 -18.84 -18.45
CA LYS A 127 16.35 -19.10 -19.75
C LYS A 127 15.64 -20.46 -19.79
N THR A 128 16.30 -21.52 -19.31
CA THR A 128 15.75 -22.88 -19.35
C THR A 128 14.93 -23.20 -18.09
N ARG A 129 15.12 -22.42 -17.01
CA ARG A 129 14.49 -22.58 -15.72
C ARG A 129 14.84 -23.91 -15.02
N ALA A 130 15.89 -24.57 -15.48
CA ALA A 130 16.38 -25.78 -14.86
C ALA A 130 17.10 -25.44 -13.55
N VAL A 131 16.81 -26.18 -12.48
CA VAL A 131 17.58 -26.13 -11.24
C VAL A 131 18.96 -26.76 -11.52
N LEU A 132 20.02 -26.01 -11.28
CA LEU A 132 21.40 -26.37 -11.57
C LEU A 132 22.15 -26.83 -10.33
N ALA A 133 21.89 -26.20 -9.18
CA ALA A 133 22.56 -26.45 -7.93
C ALA A 133 21.68 -26.04 -6.74
N SER A 134 22.02 -26.52 -5.55
CA SER A 134 21.43 -26.13 -4.28
C SER A 134 22.50 -26.16 -3.21
N CYS A 135 22.58 -25.12 -2.38
CA CYS A 135 23.41 -25.06 -1.16
C CYS A 135 22.51 -25.07 0.07
N ASP A 136 22.88 -25.86 1.06
CA ASP A 136 22.25 -25.81 2.39
C ASP A 136 22.71 -24.55 3.11
N LEU A 137 21.79 -23.76 3.62
CA LEU A 137 22.07 -22.51 4.34
C LEU A 137 22.13 -22.70 5.86
N GLY A 138 21.64 -23.82 6.35
CA GLY A 138 21.62 -24.16 7.77
C GLY A 138 20.60 -23.39 8.61
N GLY A 139 19.57 -22.82 7.97
CA GLY A 139 18.46 -22.10 8.59
C GLY A 139 17.52 -21.52 7.53
N GLN A 140 16.45 -20.88 7.97
CA GLN A 140 15.43 -20.25 7.14
C GLN A 140 15.96 -18.99 6.48
N PRO A 141 16.10 -18.93 5.13
CA PRO A 141 16.49 -17.70 4.45
C PRO A 141 15.28 -16.76 4.37
N ASP A 142 15.51 -15.49 4.63
CA ASP A 142 14.53 -14.45 4.39
C ASP A 142 14.92 -13.59 3.19
N ALA A 143 15.98 -12.81 3.26
CA ALA A 143 16.43 -11.95 2.18
C ALA A 143 17.75 -12.39 1.57
N VAL A 144 17.94 -12.12 0.25
CA VAL A 144 19.21 -12.31 -0.45
C VAL A 144 19.62 -11.03 -1.18
N ALA A 145 20.87 -10.61 -1.01
CA ALA A 145 21.48 -9.53 -1.76
C ALA A 145 22.66 -10.02 -2.59
N ARG A 146 22.94 -9.31 -3.70
CA ARG A 146 24.09 -9.57 -4.56
C ARG A 146 25.05 -8.39 -4.55
N ALA A 147 26.35 -8.66 -4.58
CA ALA A 147 27.33 -7.61 -4.87
C ALA A 147 27.12 -7.05 -6.30
N ASP A 148 27.42 -5.77 -6.48
CA ASP A 148 27.26 -5.08 -7.78
C ASP A 148 28.01 -5.78 -8.92
N ASP A 149 29.21 -6.33 -8.63
CA ASP A 149 30.03 -7.05 -9.61
C ASP A 149 29.64 -8.54 -9.76
N GLY A 150 28.63 -8.98 -9.02
CA GLY A 150 28.16 -10.37 -9.04
C GLY A 150 29.11 -11.38 -8.41
N SER A 151 30.11 -10.94 -7.65
CA SER A 151 31.17 -11.83 -7.11
C SER A 151 30.77 -12.63 -5.89
N PHE A 152 29.74 -12.20 -5.15
CA PHE A 152 29.21 -12.91 -3.99
C PHE A 152 27.76 -12.52 -3.69
N LEU A 153 27.13 -13.35 -2.86
CA LEU A 153 25.81 -13.13 -2.28
C LEU A 153 25.90 -13.05 -0.77
N ALA A 154 25.01 -12.27 -0.16
CA ALA A 154 24.72 -12.31 1.27
C ALA A 154 23.26 -12.75 1.45
N VAL A 155 23.01 -13.61 2.44
CA VAL A 155 21.67 -14.14 2.76
C VAL A 155 21.42 -13.90 4.24
N ALA A 156 20.31 -13.24 4.55
CA ALA A 156 19.77 -13.18 5.90
C ALA A 156 19.16 -14.55 6.24
N ILE A 157 19.50 -15.10 7.39
CA ILE A 157 18.93 -16.33 7.93
C ILE A 157 18.22 -15.94 9.20
N GLU A 158 16.94 -15.71 9.09
CA GLU A 158 16.09 -15.21 10.14
C GLU A 158 15.88 -16.23 11.25
N ASN A 159 15.44 -17.44 10.89
CA ASN A 159 14.94 -18.47 11.81
C ASN A 159 13.76 -17.95 12.64
N GLN A 160 12.77 -17.46 11.94
CA GLN A 160 11.56 -16.81 12.42
C GLN A 160 11.00 -17.42 13.71
N ARG A 161 10.61 -16.58 14.66
CA ARG A 161 9.94 -16.99 15.89
C ARG A 161 8.51 -17.48 15.64
N ASP A 162 8.00 -18.30 16.54
CA ASP A 162 6.60 -18.69 16.60
C ASP A 162 5.80 -17.63 17.40
N GLU A 163 5.02 -16.83 16.73
CA GLU A 163 4.22 -15.77 17.35
C GLU A 163 3.13 -16.30 18.29
N ASP A 164 2.66 -17.52 18.08
CA ASP A 164 1.67 -18.19 18.92
C ASP A 164 2.30 -18.76 20.21
N LEU A 165 3.63 -18.86 20.29
CA LEU A 165 4.33 -19.38 21.44
C LEU A 165 4.70 -18.26 22.44
N ASN A 166 4.13 -18.29 23.64
CA ASN A 166 4.39 -17.29 24.71
C ASN A 166 4.14 -15.84 24.27
N ASP A 167 3.09 -15.61 23.50
CA ASP A 167 2.75 -14.30 22.92
C ASP A 167 3.91 -13.73 22.04
N GLY A 168 4.58 -14.59 21.28
CA GLY A 168 5.69 -14.21 20.39
C GLY A 168 6.98 -13.76 21.11
N ALA A 169 7.11 -14.02 22.41
CA ALA A 169 8.23 -13.47 23.17
C ALA A 169 9.59 -14.09 22.80
N LEU A 170 10.58 -13.26 22.54
CA LEU A 170 11.97 -13.65 22.33
C LEU A 170 12.69 -13.91 23.68
N PRO A 171 13.76 -14.77 23.71
CA PRO A 171 14.34 -15.50 22.58
C PRO A 171 13.62 -16.80 22.26
N GLN A 172 13.64 -17.19 20.97
CA GLN A 172 13.16 -18.50 20.49
C GLN A 172 14.25 -19.12 19.57
N MET A 173 15.00 -20.05 20.09
CA MET A 173 16.14 -20.63 19.39
C MET A 173 15.76 -21.65 18.30
N PRO A 174 16.56 -21.77 17.23
CA PRO A 174 17.96 -21.30 17.09
C PRO A 174 18.04 -19.87 16.53
N ALA A 175 19.05 -19.11 16.98
CA ALA A 175 19.32 -17.77 16.55
C ALA A 175 19.61 -17.64 15.04
N GLY A 176 19.15 -16.56 14.43
CA GLY A 176 19.47 -16.20 13.06
C GLY A 176 20.94 -15.77 12.86
N HIS A 177 21.31 -15.58 11.61
CA HIS A 177 22.70 -15.22 11.21
C HIS A 177 22.76 -14.77 9.76
N VAL A 178 23.89 -14.27 9.29
CA VAL A 178 24.12 -13.99 7.87
C VAL A 178 25.03 -15.07 7.26
N VAL A 179 24.72 -15.47 6.03
CA VAL A 179 25.59 -16.36 5.23
C VAL A 179 26.07 -15.60 4.00
N THR A 180 27.39 -15.68 3.73
CA THR A 180 27.95 -15.17 2.47
C THR A 180 28.49 -16.32 1.62
N LEU A 181 28.24 -16.24 0.30
CA LEU A 181 28.64 -17.26 -0.67
C LEU A 181 29.30 -16.59 -1.88
N ALA A 182 30.51 -17.06 -2.22
CA ALA A 182 31.19 -16.60 -3.43
C ALA A 182 30.50 -17.13 -4.70
N VAL A 183 30.44 -16.29 -5.71
CA VAL A 183 29.94 -16.63 -7.06
C VAL A 183 31.07 -16.52 -8.07
N THR A 184 31.34 -17.60 -8.79
CA THR A 184 32.36 -17.63 -9.86
C THR A 184 31.72 -18.23 -11.12
N ASP A 185 31.70 -17.46 -12.20
CA ASP A 185 31.10 -17.87 -13.48
C ASP A 185 29.66 -18.42 -13.30
N GLY A 186 28.87 -17.79 -12.42
CA GLY A 186 27.48 -18.18 -12.12
C GLY A 186 27.35 -19.43 -11.25
N THR A 187 28.45 -19.95 -10.67
CA THR A 187 28.48 -21.11 -9.79
C THR A 187 28.70 -20.66 -8.35
N LEU A 188 27.88 -21.17 -7.42
CA LEU A 188 28.05 -20.96 -5.96
C LEU A 188 29.15 -21.86 -5.41
N ASP A 189 29.96 -21.30 -4.52
CA ASP A 189 30.86 -22.06 -3.66
C ASP A 189 30.16 -22.45 -2.36
N CYS A 190 29.40 -23.54 -2.39
CA CYS A 190 28.67 -24.02 -1.20
C CYS A 190 29.60 -24.49 -0.07
N ASP A 191 30.75 -25.06 -0.39
CA ASP A 191 31.70 -25.55 0.63
C ASP A 191 32.49 -24.42 1.28
N GLY A 192 32.63 -23.30 0.57
CA GLY A 192 33.33 -22.08 1.02
C GLY A 192 32.39 -21.04 1.64
N GLN A 193 31.13 -21.35 1.88
CA GLN A 193 30.21 -20.40 2.52
C GLN A 193 30.71 -19.97 3.91
N THR A 194 30.49 -18.70 4.23
CA THR A 194 30.88 -18.15 5.53
C THR A 194 29.65 -17.76 6.32
N ARG A 195 29.51 -18.30 7.53
CA ARG A 195 28.49 -17.90 8.49
C ARG A 195 29.03 -16.76 9.34
N ILE A 196 28.28 -15.68 9.46
CA ILE A 196 28.57 -14.50 10.27
C ILE A 196 27.59 -14.50 11.45
N ASP A 197 28.15 -14.62 12.65
CA ASP A 197 27.40 -14.66 13.91
C ASP A 197 27.04 -13.23 14.34
N LEU A 198 25.80 -12.99 14.67
CA LEU A 198 25.24 -11.69 15.10
C LEU A 198 24.85 -11.69 16.58
N THR A 199 25.02 -12.81 17.29
CA THR A 199 24.67 -12.91 18.71
C THR A 199 25.46 -11.93 19.57
N GLY A 200 24.81 -11.34 20.57
CA GLY A 200 25.42 -10.39 21.49
C GLY A 200 25.58 -8.96 20.98
N LEU A 201 25.11 -8.65 19.76
CA LEU A 201 25.21 -7.30 19.18
C LEU A 201 24.04 -6.39 19.58
N ALA A 202 22.84 -6.91 19.62
CA ALA A 202 21.64 -6.15 19.97
C ALA A 202 21.42 -6.05 21.48
N ASP A 203 20.70 -5.00 21.92
CA ASP A 203 20.27 -4.85 23.32
C ASP A 203 18.99 -5.65 23.62
N ILE A 204 18.11 -5.82 22.63
CA ILE A 204 16.89 -6.60 22.71
C ILE A 204 17.22 -8.01 22.26
N ALA A 205 16.89 -9.04 23.05
CA ALA A 205 17.13 -10.44 22.77
C ALA A 205 18.52 -10.74 22.17
N PRO A 206 19.64 -10.39 22.85
CA PRO A 206 20.99 -10.47 22.25
C PRO A 206 21.41 -11.90 21.87
N ASP A 207 20.80 -12.91 22.44
CA ASP A 207 21.11 -14.31 22.15
C ASP A 207 20.32 -14.84 20.93
N ASP A 208 19.37 -14.05 20.40
CA ASP A 208 18.46 -14.42 19.33
C ASP A 208 18.30 -13.26 18.33
N PRO A 209 19.32 -12.98 17.50
CA PRO A 209 19.16 -12.08 16.38
C PRO A 209 18.25 -12.68 15.31
N GLU A 210 17.30 -11.88 14.80
CA GLU A 210 16.42 -12.20 13.68
C GLU A 210 16.75 -11.27 12.51
N PRO A 211 17.71 -11.65 11.62
CA PRO A 211 18.06 -10.85 10.45
C PRO A 211 17.00 -10.97 9.37
N GLU A 212 16.37 -9.86 9.04
CA GLU A 212 15.27 -9.74 8.08
C GLU A 212 15.78 -9.40 6.69
N TYR A 213 16.45 -8.28 6.55
CA TYR A 213 16.84 -7.79 5.25
C TYR A 213 18.34 -7.53 5.14
N VAL A 214 18.87 -7.66 3.91
CA VAL A 214 20.28 -7.39 3.60
C VAL A 214 20.41 -6.58 2.31
N ASP A 215 21.40 -5.68 2.26
CA ASP A 215 21.83 -5.03 1.03
C ASP A 215 23.35 -4.87 0.99
N ILE A 216 23.94 -4.80 -0.21
CA ILE A 216 25.38 -4.74 -0.42
C ILE A 216 25.73 -3.47 -1.20
N ASN A 217 26.62 -2.63 -0.67
CA ASN A 217 27.08 -1.43 -1.37
C ASN A 217 28.21 -1.73 -2.38
N ALA A 218 28.56 -0.73 -3.18
CA ALA A 218 29.61 -0.84 -4.21
C ALA A 218 31.02 -1.16 -3.66
N ALA A 219 31.24 -1.02 -2.35
CA ALA A 219 32.48 -1.42 -1.70
C ALA A 219 32.47 -2.89 -1.20
N GLY A 220 31.34 -3.58 -1.36
CA GLY A 220 31.14 -4.94 -0.87
C GLY A 220 30.81 -5.01 0.62
N GLU A 221 30.42 -3.90 1.25
CA GLU A 221 29.95 -3.90 2.63
C GLU A 221 28.47 -4.23 2.67
N ILE A 222 28.06 -5.03 3.66
CA ILE A 222 26.70 -5.53 3.83
C ILE A 222 26.04 -4.73 4.95
N VAL A 223 24.84 -4.23 4.76
CA VAL A 223 23.95 -3.76 5.83
C VAL A 223 22.89 -4.81 6.09
N VAL A 224 22.54 -5.04 7.36
CA VAL A 224 21.58 -6.04 7.82
C VAL A 224 20.66 -5.39 8.84
N THR A 225 19.37 -5.55 8.69
CA THR A 225 18.37 -5.23 9.71
C THR A 225 18.11 -6.45 10.59
N LEU A 226 17.93 -6.22 11.88
CA LEU A 226 17.45 -7.17 12.86
C LEU A 226 16.16 -6.56 13.42
N GLN A 227 15.02 -6.90 12.80
CA GLN A 227 13.76 -6.16 12.98
C GLN A 227 13.31 -6.21 14.44
N GLU A 228 13.05 -7.40 14.99
CA GLU A 228 12.58 -7.60 16.37
C GLU A 228 13.59 -7.13 17.41
N ASN A 229 14.87 -7.17 17.07
CA ASN A 229 15.92 -6.67 17.94
C ASN A 229 16.03 -5.15 17.88
N ASN A 230 15.30 -4.46 16.99
CA ASN A 230 15.41 -3.03 16.71
C ASN A 230 16.86 -2.58 16.49
N HIS A 231 17.60 -3.32 15.65
CA HIS A 231 19.04 -3.18 15.51
C HIS A 231 19.49 -3.22 14.04
N VAL A 232 20.62 -2.58 13.76
CA VAL A 232 21.23 -2.60 12.42
C VAL A 232 22.71 -3.00 12.57
N VAL A 233 23.17 -3.83 11.64
CA VAL A 233 24.57 -4.29 11.59
C VAL A 233 25.17 -3.93 10.23
N VAL A 234 26.38 -3.38 10.23
CA VAL A 234 27.20 -3.16 9.02
C VAL A 234 28.39 -4.12 9.07
N ILE A 235 28.47 -4.97 8.05
CA ILE A 235 29.54 -5.96 7.91
C ILE A 235 30.48 -5.49 6.80
N GLY A 236 31.76 -5.45 7.09
CA GLY A 236 32.80 -5.08 6.12
C GLY A 236 32.96 -6.13 5.02
N ALA A 237 33.55 -5.74 3.90
CA ALA A 237 33.83 -6.65 2.77
C ALA A 237 34.74 -7.85 3.13
N ASP A 238 35.41 -7.80 4.29
CA ASP A 238 36.21 -8.91 4.83
C ASP A 238 35.40 -9.85 5.75
N GLY A 239 34.08 -9.64 5.88
CA GLY A 239 33.18 -10.44 6.71
C GLY A 239 33.23 -10.09 8.21
N THR A 240 33.93 -9.02 8.61
CA THR A 240 33.97 -8.58 10.01
C THR A 240 32.90 -7.53 10.30
N ILE A 241 32.39 -7.50 11.54
CA ILE A 241 31.45 -6.46 11.96
C ILE A 241 32.19 -5.11 11.97
N ALA A 242 31.78 -4.21 11.07
CA ALA A 242 32.35 -2.87 10.92
C ALA A 242 31.66 -1.86 11.86
N ALA A 243 30.36 -1.97 12.02
CA ALA A 243 29.53 -1.19 12.94
C ALA A 243 28.26 -1.95 13.31
N HIS A 244 27.70 -1.66 14.46
CA HIS A 244 26.35 -2.08 14.83
C HIS A 244 25.74 -1.08 15.82
N PHE A 245 24.43 -0.92 15.81
CA PHE A 245 23.74 0.07 16.64
C PHE A 245 22.25 -0.22 16.70
N SER A 246 21.61 0.22 17.79
CA SER A 246 20.13 0.22 17.87
C SER A 246 19.55 1.17 16.82
N ALA A 247 18.49 0.77 16.14
CA ALA A 247 17.74 1.64 15.25
C ALA A 247 17.06 2.81 16.01
N GLY A 248 17.01 2.73 17.35
CA GLY A 248 16.48 3.78 18.21
C GLY A 248 14.97 3.86 18.19
N THR A 249 14.42 4.96 18.72
CA THR A 249 12.98 5.16 18.89
C THR A 249 12.51 6.45 18.24
N VAL A 250 11.18 6.56 17.99
CA VAL A 250 10.50 7.74 17.45
C VAL A 250 9.31 8.06 18.31
N SER A 251 8.97 9.34 18.45
CA SER A 251 7.68 9.77 19.01
C SER A 251 6.81 10.31 17.88
N LEU A 252 5.55 9.87 17.83
CA LEU A 252 4.59 10.19 16.79
C LEU A 252 3.40 10.88 17.42
N ASP A 253 2.95 11.96 16.79
CA ASP A 253 1.77 12.73 17.16
C ASP A 253 0.78 12.79 15.99
N ASP A 254 -0.49 13.11 16.28
CA ASP A 254 -1.56 13.24 15.29
C ASP A 254 -1.74 11.95 14.45
N ILE A 255 -1.75 10.81 15.13
CA ILE A 255 -1.97 9.48 14.53
C ILE A 255 -3.27 8.86 15.07
N ASP A 256 -3.80 7.89 14.34
CA ASP A 256 -4.84 7.01 14.87
C ASP A 256 -4.21 5.80 15.58
N THR A 257 -4.79 5.44 16.72
CA THR A 257 -4.30 4.32 17.56
C THR A 257 -5.41 3.32 17.89
N ARG A 258 -6.52 3.36 17.16
CA ARG A 258 -7.70 2.52 17.43
C ARG A 258 -8.26 1.89 16.15
N ASP A 259 -8.41 0.58 16.12
CA ASP A 259 -9.26 -0.12 15.13
C ASP A 259 -10.72 -0.03 15.60
N ASP A 260 -11.38 1.08 15.33
CA ASP A 260 -12.76 1.32 15.80
C ASP A 260 -13.75 1.73 14.68
N GLY A 261 -13.30 1.78 13.44
CA GLY A 261 -14.11 2.18 12.29
C GLY A 261 -14.31 3.70 12.18
N ALA A 262 -13.43 4.48 12.83
CA ALA A 262 -13.43 5.93 12.78
C ALA A 262 -12.02 6.45 12.49
N LEU A 263 -11.86 7.37 11.56
CA LEU A 263 -10.57 8.02 11.30
C LEU A 263 -10.39 9.22 12.23
N THR A 264 -9.72 9.00 13.39
CA THR A 264 -9.49 10.00 14.42
C THR A 264 -8.01 10.13 14.77
N PHE A 265 -7.37 11.18 14.31
CA PHE A 265 -5.93 11.42 14.44
C PHE A 265 -5.64 12.28 15.69
N ASP A 266 -6.04 11.82 16.86
CA ASP A 266 -5.84 12.46 18.15
C ASP A 266 -4.91 11.67 19.09
N GLY A 267 -4.35 10.59 18.60
CA GLY A 267 -3.43 9.71 19.30
C GLY A 267 -1.97 10.13 19.18
N ALA A 268 -1.14 9.55 20.04
CA ALA A 268 0.31 9.70 20.04
C ALA A 268 0.98 8.41 20.52
N LEU A 269 2.16 8.13 20.00
CA LEU A 269 3.07 7.09 20.49
C LEU A 269 4.36 7.76 20.95
N THR A 270 4.89 7.33 22.11
CA THR A 270 6.11 7.92 22.68
C THR A 270 7.20 6.87 22.77
N ASP A 271 8.38 7.21 22.24
CA ASP A 271 9.55 6.35 22.27
C ASP A 271 9.30 4.94 21.70
N VAL A 272 8.51 4.85 20.62
CA VAL A 272 8.24 3.59 19.94
C VAL A 272 9.48 3.14 19.15
N PRO A 273 9.93 1.88 19.26
CA PRO A 273 11.03 1.34 18.46
C PRO A 273 10.75 1.48 16.96
N ARG A 274 11.80 1.71 16.16
CA ARG A 274 11.64 1.76 14.69
C ARG A 274 11.35 0.40 14.11
N GLU A 275 12.06 -0.63 14.60
CA GLU A 275 11.99 -2.00 14.10
C GLU A 275 12.03 -2.04 12.56
N PRO A 276 13.20 -1.72 11.96
CA PRO A 276 13.33 -1.65 10.51
C PRO A 276 13.29 -3.05 9.90
N ASP A 277 12.44 -3.24 8.91
CA ASP A 277 12.42 -4.38 8.03
C ASP A 277 13.40 -4.16 6.87
N ALA A 278 12.95 -3.63 5.73
CA ALA A 278 13.78 -3.48 4.55
C ALA A 278 14.85 -2.39 4.69
N VAL A 279 16.02 -2.62 4.05
CA VAL A 279 17.14 -1.69 4.02
C VAL A 279 17.77 -1.63 2.63
N LYS A 280 18.14 -0.42 2.18
CA LYS A 280 18.87 -0.19 0.91
C LYS A 280 19.92 0.89 1.06
N TRP A 281 21.14 0.63 0.54
CA TRP A 281 22.17 1.64 0.43
C TRP A 281 21.77 2.74 -0.57
N ILE A 282 21.93 4.01 -0.14
CA ILE A 282 21.77 5.18 -1.01
C ILE A 282 23.11 5.52 -1.67
N ASP A 283 24.17 5.48 -0.88
CA ASP A 283 25.55 5.71 -1.32
C ASP A 283 26.53 4.87 -0.44
N ALA A 284 27.83 5.14 -0.52
CA ALA A 284 28.84 4.39 0.26
C ALA A 284 28.73 4.56 1.79
N ASP A 285 28.08 5.62 2.25
CA ASP A 285 28.04 6.01 3.67
C ASP A 285 26.63 6.05 4.25
N HIS A 286 25.59 6.04 3.41
CA HIS A 286 24.20 6.21 3.85
C HIS A 286 23.30 5.10 3.30
N PHE A 287 22.34 4.68 4.11
CA PHE A 287 21.29 3.75 3.72
C PHE A 287 19.92 4.20 4.26
N ALA A 288 18.87 3.77 3.60
CA ALA A 288 17.48 4.01 4.00
C ALA A 288 16.87 2.73 4.56
N THR A 289 15.94 2.88 5.53
CA THR A 289 15.16 1.78 6.12
C THR A 289 13.69 2.06 6.04
N ALA A 290 12.89 1.06 5.72
CA ALA A 290 11.47 1.01 6.00
C ALA A 290 11.27 0.52 7.43
N ASN A 291 10.46 1.21 8.23
CA ASN A 291 10.31 0.91 9.66
C ASN A 291 8.91 0.37 9.92
N GLU A 292 8.68 -0.85 9.53
CA GLU A 292 7.39 -1.54 9.63
C GLU A 292 7.03 -1.80 11.09
N GLY A 293 7.93 -2.49 11.78
CA GLY A 293 7.73 -2.98 13.14
C GLY A 293 7.12 -4.37 13.18
N ASP A 294 7.50 -5.14 14.19
CA ASP A 294 6.94 -6.46 14.39
C ASP A 294 6.79 -6.83 15.88
N TYR A 295 7.82 -6.65 16.68
CA TYR A 295 7.88 -7.17 18.06
C TYR A 295 7.34 -6.20 19.12
N GLN A 296 7.80 -4.95 19.14
CA GLN A 296 7.44 -3.97 20.17
C GLN A 296 6.98 -2.63 19.60
N GLY A 297 7.00 -2.46 18.31
CA GLY A 297 6.72 -1.17 17.74
C GLY A 297 6.47 -1.17 16.24
N GLY A 298 7.20 -0.31 15.60
CA GLY A 298 7.01 0.13 14.23
C GLY A 298 6.75 1.61 14.20
N SER A 299 7.67 2.38 13.63
CA SER A 299 7.53 3.84 13.63
C SER A 299 6.65 4.36 12.51
N ARG A 300 5.97 3.50 11.76
CA ARG A 300 5.01 3.84 10.68
C ARG A 300 5.58 4.73 9.59
N GLY A 301 6.92 4.74 9.46
CA GLY A 301 7.63 5.65 8.59
C GLY A 301 8.94 5.04 8.08
N TRP A 302 9.84 5.88 7.65
CA TRP A 302 11.13 5.47 7.10
C TRP A 302 12.23 6.40 7.56
N SER A 303 13.48 5.91 7.55
CA SER A 303 14.63 6.67 8.04
C SER A 303 15.80 6.59 7.07
N ILE A 304 16.72 7.58 7.15
CA ILE A 304 18.06 7.53 6.55
C ILE A 304 19.08 7.51 7.67
N PHE A 305 19.97 6.54 7.62
CA PHE A 305 21.08 6.41 8.53
C PHE A 305 22.41 6.63 7.81
N HIS A 306 23.37 7.25 8.50
CA HIS A 306 24.77 7.10 8.17
C HIS A 306 25.28 5.76 8.74
N ARG A 307 26.25 5.15 8.08
CA ARG A 307 26.80 3.83 8.44
C ARG A 307 27.34 3.70 9.88
N ASP A 308 27.55 4.81 10.59
CA ASP A 308 27.96 4.82 12.01
C ASP A 308 26.78 4.86 13.00
N GLY A 309 25.54 4.79 12.51
CA GLY A 309 24.31 4.82 13.29
C GLY A 309 23.73 6.21 13.51
N THR A 310 24.34 7.26 12.95
CA THR A 310 23.74 8.61 13.02
C THR A 310 22.47 8.65 12.16
N VAL A 311 21.34 9.00 12.75
CA VAL A 311 20.09 9.27 12.02
C VAL A 311 20.25 10.59 11.28
N VAL A 312 20.20 10.54 9.94
CA VAL A 312 20.30 11.71 9.05
C VAL A 312 18.92 12.30 8.79
N TYR A 313 17.93 11.44 8.63
CA TYR A 313 16.54 11.79 8.43
C TYR A 313 15.61 10.75 9.06
N ASP A 314 14.47 11.21 9.51
CA ASP A 314 13.34 10.38 9.94
C ASP A 314 12.03 11.04 9.49
N SER A 315 11.15 10.25 8.90
CA SER A 315 9.87 10.77 8.39
C SER A 315 8.90 11.17 9.50
N GLY A 316 9.06 10.64 10.71
CA GLY A 316 8.06 10.77 11.76
C GLY A 316 6.68 10.39 11.24
N SER A 317 5.64 11.12 11.62
CA SER A 317 4.27 10.92 11.11
C SER A 317 4.05 11.39 9.66
N SER A 318 5.04 12.05 9.01
CA SER A 318 4.79 12.74 7.73
C SER A 318 4.42 11.80 6.58
N PHE A 319 4.95 10.57 6.56
CA PHE A 319 4.60 9.57 5.55
C PHE A 319 3.16 9.07 5.77
N GLU A 320 2.82 8.67 6.97
CA GLU A 320 1.45 8.24 7.32
C GLU A 320 0.44 9.37 7.04
N HIS A 321 0.76 10.62 7.38
CA HIS A 321 -0.09 11.77 7.06
C HIS A 321 -0.29 11.98 5.56
N ALA A 322 0.70 11.68 4.73
CA ALA A 322 0.55 11.72 3.28
C ALA A 322 -0.41 10.64 2.78
N VAL A 323 -0.31 9.41 3.32
CA VAL A 323 -1.21 8.29 3.04
C VAL A 323 -2.65 8.62 3.45
N ILE A 324 -2.84 9.20 4.64
CA ILE A 324 -4.15 9.67 5.14
C ILE A 324 -4.76 10.70 4.17
N ARG A 325 -3.98 11.71 3.76
CA ARG A 325 -4.46 12.74 2.84
C ARG A 325 -4.80 12.21 1.45
N ALA A 326 -4.20 11.09 1.06
CA ALA A 326 -4.50 10.40 -0.20
C ALA A 326 -5.73 9.47 -0.12
N GLY A 327 -6.30 9.23 1.06
CA GLY A 327 -7.45 8.36 1.26
C GLY A 327 -7.12 6.87 1.26
N HIS A 328 -5.89 6.52 1.63
CA HIS A 328 -5.38 5.15 1.64
C HIS A 328 -5.09 4.62 3.06
N TYR A 329 -5.51 5.30 4.11
CA TYR A 329 -5.20 4.90 5.48
C TYR A 329 -5.95 3.63 5.90
N PRO A 330 -5.25 2.61 6.43
CA PRO A 330 -5.84 1.34 6.82
C PRO A 330 -6.30 1.37 8.29
N ASP A 331 -7.50 1.82 8.58
CA ASP A 331 -8.06 1.93 9.95
C ASP A 331 -7.90 0.65 10.80
N LYS A 332 -8.05 -0.51 10.17
CA LYS A 332 -7.88 -1.82 10.84
C LYS A 332 -6.47 -2.10 11.39
N ARG A 333 -5.51 -1.24 11.04
CA ARG A 333 -4.12 -1.35 11.51
C ARG A 333 -3.75 -0.21 12.46
N SER A 334 -4.71 0.64 12.83
CA SER A 334 -4.48 1.80 13.69
C SER A 334 -3.99 1.43 15.09
N ASP A 335 -4.45 0.33 15.67
CA ASP A 335 -4.03 -0.16 16.98
C ASP A 335 -2.73 -0.99 16.95
N ALA A 336 -2.17 -1.21 15.74
CA ALA A 336 -0.94 -1.95 15.51
C ALA A 336 0.11 -1.04 14.84
N LYS A 337 0.40 -1.27 13.57
CA LYS A 337 1.54 -0.69 12.84
C LYS A 337 1.15 0.39 11.81
N GLY A 338 -0.14 0.78 11.72
CA GLY A 338 -0.64 1.84 10.84
C GLY A 338 -0.46 1.51 9.35
N VAL A 339 0.30 2.32 8.63
CA VAL A 339 0.48 2.19 7.16
C VAL A 339 1.50 1.13 6.74
N GLU A 340 2.23 0.57 7.68
CA GLU A 340 3.22 -0.50 7.49
C GLU A 340 4.15 -0.25 6.30
N PRO A 341 5.23 0.53 6.49
CA PRO A 341 6.29 0.64 5.50
C PRO A 341 7.09 -0.65 5.46
N GLU A 342 6.81 -1.51 4.50
CA GLU A 342 7.35 -2.86 4.36
C GLU A 342 8.69 -2.85 3.63
N SER A 343 8.71 -2.33 2.42
CA SER A 343 9.87 -2.42 1.54
C SER A 343 10.39 -1.05 1.12
N ILE A 344 11.65 -1.03 0.70
CA ILE A 344 12.33 0.18 0.26
C ILE A 344 13.22 -0.11 -0.95
N GLU A 345 13.24 0.79 -1.93
CA GLU A 345 14.11 0.70 -3.11
C GLU A 345 14.80 2.04 -3.34
N VAL A 346 16.02 1.99 -3.85
CA VAL A 346 16.83 3.18 -4.15
C VAL A 346 17.29 3.14 -5.60
N ALA A 347 16.97 4.17 -6.36
CA ALA A 347 17.42 4.26 -7.75
C ALA A 347 17.57 5.70 -8.23
N THR A 348 18.39 5.91 -9.25
CA THR A 348 18.57 7.21 -9.89
C THR A 348 17.84 7.23 -11.23
N PHE A 349 16.85 8.11 -11.37
CA PHE A 349 16.15 8.40 -12.62
C PHE A 349 16.48 9.83 -13.04
N ASP A 350 16.85 10.04 -14.32
CA ASP A 350 17.22 11.35 -14.88
C ASP A 350 18.27 12.13 -14.07
N GLY A 351 19.14 11.39 -13.40
CA GLY A 351 20.21 11.95 -12.56
C GLY A 351 19.76 12.43 -11.18
N ILE A 352 18.50 12.18 -10.80
CA ILE A 352 17.93 12.46 -9.48
C ILE A 352 17.88 11.15 -8.69
N PRO A 353 18.52 11.08 -7.50
CA PRO A 353 18.40 9.93 -6.62
C PRO A 353 17.01 9.91 -5.96
N HIS A 354 16.38 8.75 -6.00
CA HIS A 354 15.07 8.51 -5.38
C HIS A 354 15.15 7.40 -4.34
N VAL A 355 14.34 7.56 -3.31
CA VAL A 355 13.93 6.48 -2.39
C VAL A 355 12.45 6.22 -2.64
N PHE A 356 12.11 4.95 -2.84
CA PHE A 356 10.75 4.46 -2.97
C PHE A 356 10.39 3.71 -1.70
N VAL A 357 9.40 4.19 -0.96
CA VAL A 357 8.93 3.59 0.28
C VAL A 357 7.60 2.91 0.02
N VAL A 358 7.56 1.61 0.17
CA VAL A 358 6.35 0.80 -0.04
C VAL A 358 5.54 0.78 1.25
N SER A 359 4.29 1.19 1.18
CA SER A 359 3.32 1.02 2.27
C SER A 359 2.43 -0.16 1.92
N GLU A 360 2.64 -1.27 2.58
CA GLU A 360 1.90 -2.50 2.34
C GLU A 360 0.41 -2.28 2.60
N ARG A 361 0.03 -1.89 3.80
CA ARG A 361 -1.38 -1.72 4.19
C ARG A 361 -2.02 -0.46 3.59
N GLY A 362 -1.21 0.54 3.22
CA GLY A 362 -1.69 1.69 2.45
C GLY A 362 -1.83 1.41 0.96
N SER A 363 -1.30 0.29 0.46
CA SER A 363 -1.34 -0.12 -0.96
C SER A 363 -0.82 0.96 -1.90
N LEU A 364 0.29 1.61 -1.53
CA LEU A 364 0.92 2.67 -2.32
C LEU A 364 2.43 2.78 -2.08
N ILE A 365 3.08 3.58 -2.92
CA ILE A 365 4.51 3.88 -2.85
C ILE A 365 4.69 5.37 -2.65
N GLY A 366 5.47 5.75 -1.63
CA GLY A 366 6.00 7.11 -1.49
C GLY A 366 7.25 7.28 -2.34
N VAL A 367 7.25 8.20 -3.30
CA VAL A 367 8.39 8.52 -4.16
C VAL A 367 9.08 9.77 -3.62
N TYR A 368 10.30 9.61 -3.14
CA TYR A 368 11.07 10.70 -2.54
C TYR A 368 12.29 11.06 -3.39
N ASP A 369 12.47 12.35 -3.67
CA ASP A 369 13.73 12.92 -4.14
C ASP A 369 14.65 13.09 -2.93
N VAL A 370 15.79 12.40 -2.93
CA VAL A 370 16.77 12.38 -1.86
C VAL A 370 18.09 13.08 -2.25
N SER A 371 18.02 14.04 -3.17
CA SER A 371 19.18 14.89 -3.51
C SER A 371 19.74 15.64 -2.29
N ASP A 372 18.92 15.90 -1.29
CA ASP A 372 19.32 16.33 0.07
C ASP A 372 18.88 15.26 1.07
N LEU A 373 19.83 14.45 1.54
CA LEU A 373 19.55 13.35 2.47
C LEU A 373 18.99 13.81 3.82
N ALA A 374 19.25 15.04 4.23
CA ALA A 374 18.71 15.60 5.48
C ALA A 374 17.30 16.18 5.32
N ALA A 375 16.84 16.36 4.09
CA ALA A 375 15.52 16.92 3.77
C ALA A 375 14.90 16.25 2.52
N PRO A 376 14.65 14.94 2.54
CA PRO A 376 13.95 14.24 1.47
C PRO A 376 12.62 14.89 1.11
N ARG A 377 12.32 14.95 -0.17
CA ARG A 377 11.10 15.59 -0.66
C ARG A 377 10.16 14.58 -1.29
N LEU A 378 9.01 14.33 -0.67
CA LEU A 378 7.95 13.53 -1.30
C LEU A 378 7.50 14.21 -2.60
N THR A 379 7.67 13.52 -3.71
CA THR A 379 7.36 14.02 -5.05
C THR A 379 6.08 13.44 -5.62
N GLN A 380 5.74 12.23 -5.19
CA GLN A 380 4.54 11.53 -5.63
C GLN A 380 4.12 10.49 -4.59
N LEU A 381 2.80 10.28 -4.45
CA LEU A 381 2.23 9.04 -3.95
C LEU A 381 1.73 8.24 -5.15
N LEU A 382 2.14 6.99 -5.27
CA LEU A 382 1.87 6.15 -6.42
C LEU A 382 1.09 4.91 -5.95
N PRO A 383 -0.20 4.78 -6.28
CA PRO A 383 -0.97 3.61 -5.90
C PRO A 383 -0.41 2.36 -6.56
N SER A 384 -0.22 1.33 -5.77
CA SER A 384 0.15 0.00 -6.20
C SER A 384 -1.06 -0.93 -6.24
N GLY A 385 -0.81 -2.23 -6.30
CA GLY A 385 -1.80 -3.26 -6.00
C GLY A 385 -2.06 -3.37 -4.49
N ILE A 386 -2.85 -4.35 -4.09
CA ILE A 386 -3.17 -4.56 -2.67
C ILE A 386 -2.01 -5.30 -2.02
N SER A 387 -1.56 -4.81 -0.87
CA SER A 387 -0.37 -5.29 -0.15
C SER A 387 0.86 -5.40 -1.07
N PRO A 388 1.42 -4.28 -1.53
CA PRO A 388 2.71 -4.30 -2.20
C PRO A 388 3.81 -4.64 -1.18
N GLU A 389 4.63 -5.62 -1.52
CA GLU A 389 5.75 -6.08 -0.71
C GLU A 389 7.07 -5.85 -1.46
N GLY A 390 7.31 -6.58 -2.52
CA GLY A 390 8.54 -6.42 -3.30
C GLY A 390 8.49 -5.26 -4.30
N ILE A 391 9.62 -4.57 -4.45
CA ILE A 391 9.80 -3.49 -5.42
C ILE A 391 11.16 -3.59 -6.11
N VAL A 392 11.21 -3.31 -7.41
CA VAL A 392 12.46 -3.23 -8.17
C VAL A 392 12.43 -2.06 -9.16
N ALA A 393 13.48 -1.26 -9.15
CA ALA A 393 13.67 -0.17 -10.11
C ALA A 393 14.56 -0.61 -11.28
N LEU A 394 14.18 -0.20 -12.49
CA LEU A 394 14.89 -0.46 -13.75
C LEU A 394 15.16 0.87 -14.46
N PRO A 395 16.08 1.72 -13.98
CA PRO A 395 16.30 3.05 -14.55
C PRO A 395 16.73 3.03 -16.03
N ALA A 396 17.47 2.00 -16.46
CA ALA A 396 17.86 1.84 -17.86
C ALA A 396 16.67 1.61 -18.82
N ARG A 397 15.49 1.32 -18.29
CA ARG A 397 14.24 1.11 -19.02
C ARG A 397 13.14 2.10 -18.64
N ASP A 398 13.44 3.07 -17.79
CA ASP A 398 12.47 4.01 -17.23
C ASP A 398 11.28 3.29 -16.56
N LEU A 399 11.54 2.19 -15.83
CA LEU A 399 10.52 1.37 -15.19
C LEU A 399 10.73 1.26 -13.68
N LEU A 400 9.60 1.18 -12.98
CA LEU A 400 9.47 0.73 -11.60
C LEU A 400 8.46 -0.42 -11.59
N VAL A 401 8.69 -1.46 -10.80
CA VAL A 401 7.82 -2.65 -10.74
C VAL A 401 7.57 -3.02 -9.30
N THR A 402 6.33 -3.37 -8.97
CA THR A 402 5.96 -3.91 -7.66
C THR A 402 5.38 -5.31 -7.77
N ALA A 403 5.66 -6.12 -6.78
CA ALA A 403 4.96 -7.35 -6.47
C ALA A 403 3.90 -7.04 -5.40
N ASN A 404 2.68 -7.57 -5.55
CA ASN A 404 1.54 -7.27 -4.69
C ASN A 404 0.91 -8.61 -4.28
N GLU A 405 1.06 -8.93 -3.01
CA GLU A 405 0.84 -10.27 -2.49
C GLU A 405 -0.62 -10.64 -2.29
N ALA A 406 -1.48 -9.69 -1.94
CA ALA A 406 -2.84 -10.00 -1.54
C ALA A 406 -3.67 -10.64 -2.66
N ASP A 407 -4.18 -11.84 -2.39
CA ASP A 407 -5.08 -12.58 -3.26
C ASP A 407 -6.49 -12.63 -2.66
N LEU A 408 -7.36 -11.75 -3.12
CA LEU A 408 -8.76 -11.66 -2.70
C LEU A 408 -9.70 -12.45 -3.62
N GLY A 409 -9.18 -13.38 -4.41
CA GLY A 409 -9.97 -14.16 -5.37
C GLY A 409 -11.09 -14.99 -4.74
N ALA A 410 -10.91 -15.51 -3.53
CA ALA A 410 -11.93 -16.24 -2.78
C ALA A 410 -13.13 -15.35 -2.40
N GLU A 411 -12.90 -14.04 -2.29
CA GLU A 411 -13.88 -13.00 -1.94
C GLU A 411 -14.46 -12.30 -3.16
N GLY A 412 -14.01 -12.69 -4.37
CA GLY A 412 -14.39 -12.06 -5.62
C GLY A 412 -13.66 -10.75 -5.91
N GLY A 413 -12.57 -10.47 -5.19
CA GLY A 413 -11.71 -9.30 -5.34
C GLY A 413 -10.54 -9.51 -6.30
N ALA A 414 -9.56 -8.60 -6.22
CA ALA A 414 -8.33 -8.67 -7.00
C ALA A 414 -7.49 -9.89 -6.61
N ARG A 415 -6.87 -10.51 -7.61
CA ARG A 415 -5.87 -11.57 -7.39
C ARG A 415 -4.50 -10.94 -7.18
N ALA A 416 -3.59 -11.64 -6.52
CA ALA A 416 -2.19 -11.24 -6.43
C ALA A 416 -1.62 -10.91 -7.83
N HIS A 417 -0.75 -9.91 -7.92
CA HIS A 417 -0.30 -9.43 -9.23
C HIS A 417 1.00 -8.63 -9.19
N VAL A 418 1.68 -8.60 -10.32
CA VAL A 418 2.80 -7.71 -10.60
C VAL A 418 2.30 -6.45 -11.30
N MET A 419 2.72 -5.27 -10.84
CA MET A 419 2.33 -3.99 -11.43
C MET A 419 3.57 -3.25 -11.97
N LEU A 420 3.44 -2.71 -13.18
CA LEU A 420 4.51 -1.99 -13.86
C LEU A 420 4.16 -0.52 -14.00
N PHE A 421 5.14 0.33 -13.70
CA PHE A 421 5.04 1.78 -13.84
C PHE A 421 6.14 2.30 -14.76
N GLY A 422 5.78 3.23 -15.65
CA GLY A 422 6.74 3.92 -16.52
C GLY A 422 7.08 5.29 -15.96
N ALA A 423 8.37 5.62 -15.95
CA ALA A 423 8.83 6.97 -15.65
C ALA A 423 8.46 7.94 -16.80
N THR A 424 7.95 9.10 -16.44
CA THR A 424 7.49 10.13 -17.39
C THR A 424 7.88 11.53 -16.91
N ASP A 425 8.06 12.44 -17.88
CA ASP A 425 8.21 13.87 -17.59
C ASP A 425 6.82 14.51 -17.42
N GLY A 426 6.58 15.16 -16.32
CA GLY A 426 5.34 15.92 -16.13
C GLY A 426 4.77 15.86 -14.71
N PRO A 427 3.58 16.42 -14.49
CA PRO A 427 2.93 16.32 -13.19
C PRO A 427 2.40 14.90 -12.95
N PRO A 428 2.46 14.41 -11.71
CA PRO A 428 1.87 13.13 -11.36
C PRO A 428 0.36 13.13 -11.66
N ARG A 429 -0.16 12.02 -12.17
CA ARG A 429 -1.59 11.87 -12.47
C ARG A 429 -2.39 11.43 -11.26
N TYR A 430 -1.72 10.92 -10.25
CA TYR A 430 -2.33 10.47 -9.01
C TYR A 430 -1.64 11.16 -7.80
N PRO A 431 -2.37 11.46 -6.71
CA PRO A 431 -3.82 11.29 -6.52
C PRO A 431 -4.64 12.32 -7.33
N THR A 432 -5.84 11.92 -7.75
CA THR A 432 -6.81 12.80 -8.40
C THR A 432 -7.74 13.49 -7.41
N ILE A 433 -7.85 12.96 -6.19
CA ILE A 433 -8.49 13.57 -5.02
C ILE A 433 -7.50 13.52 -3.87
N THR A 434 -7.44 14.56 -3.05
CA THR A 434 -6.58 14.61 -1.86
C THR A 434 -7.12 15.58 -0.82
N ALA A 435 -6.84 15.31 0.45
CA ALA A 435 -7.10 16.24 1.55
C ALA A 435 -5.89 17.17 1.84
N GLU A 436 -4.86 17.19 0.99
CA GLU A 436 -3.72 18.09 1.14
C GLU A 436 -4.13 19.57 1.10
N GLY A 437 -3.65 20.37 2.06
CA GLY A 437 -3.97 21.78 2.20
C GLY A 437 -5.30 22.07 2.86
N ALA A 438 -5.99 21.04 3.40
CA ALA A 438 -7.12 21.22 4.29
C ALA A 438 -6.68 21.81 5.65
N ASP A 439 -7.61 22.41 6.38
CA ASP A 439 -7.36 22.87 7.74
C ASP A 439 -7.37 21.66 8.70
N GLY A 440 -6.17 21.23 9.08
CA GLY A 440 -5.95 20.00 9.84
C GLY A 440 -5.81 18.74 8.98
N LEU A 441 -5.73 17.59 9.65
CA LEU A 441 -5.64 16.27 9.02
C LEU A 441 -7.06 15.71 8.83
N ILE A 442 -7.47 15.54 7.56
CA ILE A 442 -8.76 14.96 7.21
C ILE A 442 -8.54 13.57 6.63
N GLY A 443 -8.96 12.55 7.39
CA GLY A 443 -9.06 11.18 6.90
C GLY A 443 -10.32 10.97 6.08
N TRP A 444 -10.18 10.24 4.99
CA TRP A 444 -11.24 9.91 4.06
C TRP A 444 -10.93 8.61 3.31
N GLY A 445 -11.90 8.05 2.66
CA GLY A 445 -11.77 6.86 1.83
C GLY A 445 -13.16 6.32 1.52
N ALA A 446 -13.22 5.25 0.73
CA ALA A 446 -14.46 4.55 0.40
C ALA A 446 -15.60 5.53 0.02
N LEU A 447 -15.30 6.52 -0.82
CA LEU A 447 -16.33 7.46 -1.29
C LEU A 447 -17.33 6.73 -2.17
N SER A 448 -18.61 6.84 -1.82
CA SER A 448 -19.71 6.28 -2.58
C SER A 448 -20.50 7.39 -3.30
N GLY A 449 -21.67 7.81 -2.82
CA GLY A 449 -22.49 8.81 -3.49
C GLY A 449 -21.83 10.17 -3.65
N LEU A 450 -22.08 10.83 -4.81
CA LEU A 450 -21.60 12.16 -5.14
C LEU A 450 -22.76 13.08 -5.51
N ALA A 451 -22.77 14.32 -4.97
CA ALA A 451 -23.71 15.35 -5.34
C ALA A 451 -23.02 16.65 -5.73
N ALA A 452 -23.56 17.35 -6.72
CA ALA A 452 -23.15 18.71 -7.04
C ALA A 452 -23.67 19.70 -6.00
N GLY A 453 -22.79 20.65 -5.59
CA GLY A 453 -23.22 21.80 -4.80
C GLY A 453 -23.71 22.96 -5.67
N ASP A 454 -24.01 24.09 -5.03
CA ASP A 454 -24.54 25.28 -5.70
C ASP A 454 -23.50 26.02 -6.57
N ALA A 455 -22.20 25.90 -6.22
CA ALA A 455 -21.12 26.53 -6.96
C ALA A 455 -20.49 25.57 -7.99
N PRO A 456 -20.08 26.06 -9.17
CA PRO A 456 -19.35 25.23 -10.14
C PRO A 456 -18.10 24.59 -9.52
N GLY A 457 -17.96 23.29 -9.65
CA GLY A 457 -16.84 22.50 -9.11
C GLY A 457 -16.96 22.19 -7.61
N GLN A 458 -18.00 22.61 -6.94
CA GLN A 458 -18.32 22.16 -5.59
C GLN A 458 -19.03 20.80 -5.65
N LEU A 459 -18.48 19.81 -4.95
CA LEU A 459 -19.09 18.50 -4.81
C LEU A 459 -19.21 18.14 -3.33
N PHE A 460 -20.14 17.23 -3.04
CA PHE A 460 -20.27 16.56 -1.75
C PHE A 460 -20.26 15.07 -1.97
N ALA A 461 -19.61 14.33 -1.08
CA ALA A 461 -19.57 12.88 -1.12
C ALA A 461 -19.86 12.30 0.25
N VAL A 462 -20.47 11.13 0.31
CA VAL A 462 -20.56 10.30 1.51
C VAL A 462 -19.54 9.17 1.44
N SER A 463 -19.09 8.71 2.60
CA SER A 463 -18.33 7.46 2.69
C SER A 463 -19.27 6.30 2.96
N ASP A 464 -18.99 5.18 2.30
CA ASP A 464 -19.53 3.85 2.58
C ASP A 464 -19.29 3.44 4.05
N SER A 465 -19.87 2.32 4.46
CA SER A 465 -19.78 1.75 5.81
C SER A 465 -18.36 1.33 6.25
N ALA A 466 -17.33 1.50 5.42
CA ALA A 466 -15.93 1.22 5.76
C ALA A 466 -15.50 1.92 7.06
N TYR A 467 -15.98 3.15 7.29
CA TYR A 467 -15.76 3.91 8.52
C TYR A 467 -17.08 4.12 9.28
N GLY A 468 -17.78 3.01 9.51
CA GLY A 468 -19.16 3.00 10.02
C GLY A 468 -19.35 3.53 11.44
N ALA A 469 -18.29 3.70 12.22
CA ALA A 469 -18.36 4.36 13.52
C ALA A 469 -18.42 5.90 13.40
N GLN A 470 -18.03 6.45 12.24
CA GLN A 470 -17.99 7.89 11.99
C GLN A 470 -18.44 8.23 10.57
N PRO A 471 -19.70 7.91 10.17
CA PRO A 471 -20.20 8.22 8.84
C PRO A 471 -20.11 9.73 8.57
N ALA A 472 -19.70 10.10 7.37
CA ALA A 472 -19.34 11.48 7.09
C ALA A 472 -19.78 11.97 5.70
N ILE A 473 -19.94 13.28 5.60
CA ILE A 473 -20.10 14.02 4.35
C ILE A 473 -18.79 14.80 4.11
N HIS A 474 -18.19 14.61 2.95
CA HIS A 474 -16.98 15.30 2.52
C HIS A 474 -17.32 16.40 1.51
N ALA A 475 -16.87 17.63 1.78
CA ALA A 475 -16.95 18.73 0.83
C ALA A 475 -15.69 18.72 -0.06
N ILE A 476 -15.87 18.81 -1.38
CA ILE A 476 -14.81 18.68 -2.37
C ILE A 476 -14.79 19.88 -3.30
N ASP A 477 -13.62 20.50 -3.47
CA ASP A 477 -13.33 21.49 -4.52
C ASP A 477 -12.72 20.78 -5.74
N ALA A 478 -13.53 20.55 -6.76
CA ALA A 478 -13.14 19.94 -8.04
C ALA A 478 -12.78 21.00 -9.12
N THR A 479 -12.55 22.27 -8.74
CA THR A 479 -12.03 23.29 -9.66
C THR A 479 -10.55 23.14 -9.94
N ARG A 480 -9.88 22.20 -9.25
CA ARG A 480 -8.44 21.92 -9.29
C ARG A 480 -8.18 20.48 -9.70
N THR A 481 -6.96 20.20 -10.12
CA THR A 481 -6.43 18.85 -10.29
C THR A 481 -5.10 18.75 -9.54
N PRO A 482 -4.98 17.88 -8.53
CA PRO A 482 -6.05 17.02 -7.96
C PRO A 482 -7.17 17.83 -7.30
N ALA A 483 -8.39 17.25 -7.28
CA ALA A 483 -9.51 17.79 -6.52
C ALA A 483 -9.19 17.79 -5.01
N ARG A 484 -9.77 18.73 -4.26
CA ARG A 484 -9.41 18.91 -2.84
C ARG A 484 -10.59 18.63 -1.92
N ILE A 485 -10.44 17.71 -0.98
CA ILE A 485 -11.35 17.60 0.16
C ILE A 485 -11.05 18.77 1.09
N THR A 486 -12.04 19.61 1.33
CA THR A 486 -11.91 20.87 2.07
C THR A 486 -12.53 20.82 3.46
N ALA A 487 -13.46 19.89 3.68
CA ALA A 487 -14.10 19.69 4.98
C ALA A 487 -14.67 18.27 5.11
N LYS A 488 -14.76 17.79 6.35
CA LYS A 488 -15.46 16.57 6.77
C LYS A 488 -16.55 16.95 7.78
N THR A 489 -17.79 16.59 7.51
CA THR A 489 -18.92 16.77 8.43
C THR A 489 -19.39 15.41 8.87
N ILE A 490 -19.29 15.12 10.18
CA ILE A 490 -19.78 13.85 10.73
C ILE A 490 -21.31 13.87 10.76
N VAL A 491 -21.92 12.79 10.30
CA VAL A 491 -23.36 12.58 10.45
C VAL A 491 -23.64 12.19 11.88
N THR A 492 -24.47 12.99 12.57
CA THR A 492 -24.73 12.83 14.01
C THR A 492 -26.21 12.57 14.31
N ARG A 493 -26.45 11.84 15.39
CA ARG A 493 -27.78 11.57 15.96
C ARG A 493 -27.76 11.99 17.43
N ASN A 494 -28.51 13.04 17.77
CA ASN A 494 -28.50 13.68 19.09
C ASN A 494 -27.10 14.13 19.54
N GLY A 495 -26.29 14.62 18.60
CA GLY A 495 -24.94 15.13 18.83
C GLY A 495 -23.82 14.09 18.86
N ASP A 496 -24.14 12.79 18.82
CA ASP A 496 -23.16 11.71 18.74
C ASP A 496 -23.06 11.17 17.30
N PRO A 497 -21.90 10.61 16.85
CA PRO A 497 -21.79 9.97 15.54
C PRO A 497 -22.87 8.91 15.33
N ALA A 498 -23.59 9.01 14.21
CA ALA A 498 -24.72 8.14 13.92
C ALA A 498 -24.24 6.72 13.60
N GLN A 499 -24.67 5.74 14.39
CA GLN A 499 -24.32 4.34 14.20
C GLN A 499 -25.34 3.66 13.29
N LYS A 500 -24.92 2.54 12.65
CA LYS A 500 -25.81 1.70 11.82
C LYS A 500 -26.33 2.42 10.58
N LEU A 501 -25.45 3.15 9.91
CA LEU A 501 -25.66 3.72 8.59
C LEU A 501 -24.69 3.10 7.60
N ASP A 502 -25.17 2.90 6.39
CA ASP A 502 -24.45 2.43 5.22
C ASP A 502 -24.75 3.42 4.09
N LEU A 503 -23.98 4.51 4.04
CA LEU A 503 -24.33 5.67 3.21
C LEU A 503 -23.82 5.47 1.79
N GLU A 504 -24.76 5.34 0.84
CA GLU A 504 -24.46 5.09 -0.57
C GLU A 504 -24.90 6.23 -1.50
N GLY A 505 -25.74 7.13 -1.03
CA GLY A 505 -26.24 8.23 -1.85
C GLY A 505 -26.39 9.54 -1.09
N ILE A 506 -26.25 10.65 -1.79
CA ILE A 506 -26.40 12.01 -1.26
C ILE A 506 -27.05 12.94 -2.28
N THR A 507 -27.96 13.80 -1.85
CA THR A 507 -28.51 14.90 -2.66
C THR A 507 -28.81 16.12 -1.79
N PRO A 508 -28.53 17.38 -2.23
CA PRO A 508 -28.85 18.58 -1.47
C PRO A 508 -30.36 18.74 -1.22
N ASP A 509 -30.72 19.23 -0.03
CA ASP A 509 -32.12 19.54 0.32
C ASP A 509 -32.59 20.91 -0.19
N GLY A 510 -31.67 21.73 -0.73
CA GLY A 510 -31.92 23.11 -1.19
C GLY A 510 -32.06 24.12 -0.05
N GLN A 511 -31.74 23.75 1.20
CA GLN A 511 -31.75 24.62 2.38
C GLN A 511 -30.41 24.61 3.11
N GLY A 512 -29.41 23.93 2.55
CA GLY A 512 -28.06 23.80 3.06
C GLY A 512 -27.76 22.46 3.73
N GLY A 513 -28.77 21.60 3.90
CA GLY A 513 -28.64 20.24 4.35
C GLY A 513 -28.71 19.24 3.20
N PHE A 514 -28.85 17.94 3.55
CA PHE A 514 -28.81 16.86 2.59
C PHE A 514 -29.84 15.77 2.88
N TRP A 515 -30.29 15.12 1.82
CA TRP A 515 -30.93 13.81 1.88
C TRP A 515 -29.90 12.74 1.56
N LEU A 516 -29.79 11.75 2.42
CA LEU A 516 -28.85 10.62 2.31
C LEU A 516 -29.64 9.33 2.10
N ALA A 517 -29.08 8.40 1.34
CA ALA A 517 -29.58 7.04 1.23
C ALA A 517 -28.67 6.09 2.01
N SER A 518 -29.28 5.23 2.84
CA SER A 518 -28.59 4.14 3.51
C SER A 518 -29.01 2.82 2.86
N GLU A 519 -28.04 2.03 2.38
CA GLU A 519 -28.27 0.77 1.69
C GLU A 519 -29.03 -0.20 2.58
N GLY A 520 -28.65 -0.37 3.78
CA GLY A 520 -29.25 -1.30 4.70
C GLY A 520 -28.75 -2.73 4.58
N ARG A 521 -28.69 -3.39 5.73
CA ARG A 521 -28.35 -4.81 5.88
C ARG A 521 -29.12 -5.40 7.04
N SER A 522 -30.24 -6.03 6.74
CA SER A 522 -31.14 -6.57 7.76
C SER A 522 -30.48 -7.63 8.64
N ASP A 523 -29.56 -8.43 8.09
CA ASP A 523 -28.76 -9.42 8.84
C ASP A 523 -27.80 -8.77 9.85
N ARG A 524 -27.42 -7.51 9.65
CA ARG A 524 -26.56 -6.70 10.55
C ARG A 524 -27.29 -5.59 11.29
N LEU A 525 -28.61 -5.55 11.18
CA LEU A 525 -29.46 -4.52 11.78
C LEU A 525 -29.10 -3.09 11.31
N VAL A 526 -28.70 -2.94 10.06
CA VAL A 526 -28.57 -1.65 9.37
C VAL A 526 -29.87 -1.42 8.60
N PRO A 527 -30.62 -0.33 8.84
CA PRO A 527 -31.90 -0.10 8.17
C PRO A 527 -31.72 0.40 6.73
N HIS A 528 -32.57 -0.07 5.81
CA HIS A 528 -32.80 0.63 4.55
C HIS A 528 -33.59 1.91 4.86
N ALA A 529 -32.99 3.05 4.62
CA ALA A 529 -33.60 4.32 5.03
C ALA A 529 -33.18 5.50 4.16
N ILE A 530 -34.06 6.52 4.15
CA ILE A 530 -33.73 7.87 3.71
C ILE A 530 -33.49 8.71 4.96
N ILE A 531 -32.43 9.50 4.98
CA ILE A 531 -32.01 10.27 6.14
C ILE A 531 -31.91 11.73 5.71
N HIS A 532 -32.60 12.62 6.43
CA HIS A 532 -32.45 14.06 6.28
C HIS A 532 -31.49 14.61 7.35
N VAL A 533 -30.47 15.30 6.91
CA VAL A 533 -29.51 15.98 7.80
C VAL A 533 -29.47 17.47 7.51
N ASP A 534 -29.22 18.27 8.54
CA ASP A 534 -28.96 19.70 8.37
C ASP A 534 -27.53 19.99 7.90
N ALA A 535 -27.21 21.27 7.75
CA ALA A 535 -25.90 21.73 7.29
C ALA A 535 -24.73 21.36 8.26
N GLN A 536 -25.01 20.96 9.47
CA GLN A 536 -24.07 20.52 10.49
C GLN A 536 -23.93 19.00 10.56
N GLY A 537 -24.72 18.26 9.74
CA GLY A 537 -24.74 16.80 9.73
C GLY A 537 -25.66 16.17 10.76
N GLU A 538 -26.39 16.96 11.54
CA GLU A 538 -27.33 16.40 12.55
C GLU A 538 -28.61 15.88 11.87
N ILE A 539 -28.94 14.62 12.17
CA ILE A 539 -30.13 13.96 11.64
C ILE A 539 -31.39 14.66 12.15
N GLN A 540 -32.21 15.14 11.21
CA GLN A 540 -33.50 15.77 11.45
C GLN A 540 -34.66 14.77 11.30
N GLU A 541 -34.52 13.83 10.37
CA GLU A 541 -35.55 12.82 10.08
C GLU A 541 -34.91 11.54 9.54
N GLU A 542 -35.44 10.39 9.95
CA GLU A 542 -35.10 9.06 9.41
C GLU A 542 -36.40 8.41 8.90
N ILE A 543 -36.43 8.04 7.62
CA ILE A 543 -37.60 7.50 6.95
C ILE A 543 -37.28 6.07 6.51
N GLY A 544 -37.76 5.09 7.25
CA GLY A 544 -37.64 3.67 6.88
C GLY A 544 -38.57 3.27 5.76
N LEU A 545 -38.22 2.21 5.03
CA LEU A 545 -39.09 1.66 3.99
C LEU A 545 -40.39 1.11 4.56
N PRO A 546 -41.50 1.21 3.80
CA PRO A 546 -42.76 0.61 4.20
C PRO A 546 -42.67 -0.92 4.19
N ALA A 547 -43.51 -1.56 5.00
CA ALA A 547 -43.49 -3.01 5.20
C ALA A 547 -43.65 -3.80 3.89
N GLU A 548 -44.37 -3.25 2.93
CA GLU A 548 -44.62 -3.86 1.62
C GLU A 548 -43.34 -3.97 0.76
N LEU A 549 -42.41 -3.01 0.88
CA LEU A 549 -41.10 -3.05 0.21
C LEU A 549 -40.13 -3.90 1.02
N LEU A 550 -40.05 -3.73 2.35
CA LEU A 550 -39.19 -4.49 3.24
C LEU A 550 -39.46 -6.02 3.22
N ALA A 551 -40.70 -6.44 2.90
CA ALA A 551 -41.04 -7.86 2.86
C ALA A 551 -40.29 -8.64 1.77
N HIS A 552 -39.70 -7.96 0.82
CA HIS A 552 -39.01 -8.54 -0.34
C HIS A 552 -37.59 -8.07 -0.49
N GLU A 553 -37.11 -7.24 0.45
CA GLU A 553 -35.76 -6.70 0.42
C GLU A 553 -34.68 -7.79 0.50
N ASP A 554 -33.56 -7.51 -0.12
CA ASP A 554 -32.31 -8.22 0.05
C ASP A 554 -31.23 -7.22 0.48
N ARG A 555 -30.02 -7.65 0.71
CA ARG A 555 -28.91 -6.77 1.16
C ARG A 555 -28.54 -5.67 0.17
N TYR A 556 -28.91 -5.77 -1.08
CA TYR A 556 -28.55 -4.85 -2.16
C TYR A 556 -29.61 -3.74 -2.30
N GLY A 557 -29.52 -2.74 -1.42
CA GLY A 557 -30.51 -1.69 -1.24
C GLY A 557 -30.26 -0.41 -2.04
N PHE A 558 -30.33 0.74 -1.36
CA PHE A 558 -30.23 2.05 -2.00
C PHE A 558 -28.78 2.43 -2.27
N GLU A 559 -28.39 2.51 -3.53
CA GLU A 559 -27.05 2.93 -3.98
C GLU A 559 -26.94 4.43 -4.29
N GLY A 560 -28.04 5.08 -4.61
CA GLY A 560 -28.04 6.49 -4.95
C GLY A 560 -29.36 7.15 -4.60
N ILE A 561 -29.33 8.48 -4.46
CA ILE A 561 -30.52 9.30 -4.20
C ILE A 561 -30.47 10.61 -5.00
N ALA A 562 -31.57 10.95 -5.65
CA ALA A 562 -31.72 12.21 -6.36
C ALA A 562 -33.05 12.89 -6.02
N ARG A 563 -33.03 14.23 -5.92
CA ARG A 563 -34.22 15.02 -5.62
C ARG A 563 -34.73 15.78 -6.84
N ARG A 564 -36.02 15.63 -7.13
CA ARG A 564 -36.72 16.46 -8.13
C ARG A 564 -37.96 17.10 -7.52
N GLY A 565 -37.91 18.39 -7.28
CA GLY A 565 -38.96 19.11 -6.58
C GLY A 565 -39.21 18.56 -5.18
N ASP A 566 -40.42 18.10 -4.89
CA ASP A 566 -40.79 17.50 -3.61
C ASP A 566 -40.72 15.97 -3.62
N ARG A 567 -40.00 15.37 -4.57
CA ARG A 567 -39.88 13.92 -4.69
C ARG A 567 -38.40 13.50 -4.66
N LEU A 568 -38.10 12.51 -3.82
CA LEU A 568 -36.86 11.78 -3.80
C LEU A 568 -36.97 10.52 -4.66
N TRP A 569 -35.89 10.19 -5.35
CA TRP A 569 -35.74 8.96 -6.13
C TRP A 569 -34.49 8.23 -5.67
N MET A 570 -34.61 6.93 -5.42
CA MET A 570 -33.52 6.06 -5.01
C MET A 570 -33.37 4.92 -6.00
N ALA A 571 -32.12 4.59 -6.34
CA ALA A 571 -31.79 3.42 -7.13
C ALA A 571 -31.57 2.22 -6.20
N VAL A 572 -32.24 1.11 -6.45
CA VAL A 572 -31.96 -0.18 -5.79
C VAL A 572 -30.88 -0.90 -6.60
N GLN A 573 -29.83 -1.39 -5.93
CA GLN A 573 -28.66 -1.96 -6.60
C GLN A 573 -29.01 -3.18 -7.45
N ARG A 574 -29.73 -4.15 -6.88
CA ARG A 574 -30.04 -5.43 -7.50
C ARG A 574 -31.51 -5.81 -7.30
N GLU A 575 -31.91 -6.88 -7.97
CA GLU A 575 -33.25 -7.44 -7.86
C GLU A 575 -33.56 -7.86 -6.42
N TRP A 576 -34.74 -7.47 -5.94
CA TRP A 576 -35.33 -8.00 -4.72
C TRP A 576 -36.26 -9.17 -5.01
N GLY A 577 -36.70 -9.89 -3.97
CA GLY A 577 -37.44 -11.14 -4.12
C GLY A 577 -38.77 -11.08 -4.90
N ASP A 578 -39.32 -9.88 -5.14
CA ASP A 578 -40.53 -9.64 -5.93
C ASP A 578 -40.26 -9.03 -7.31
N ASP A 579 -38.99 -8.75 -7.64
CA ASP A 579 -38.65 -8.17 -8.93
C ASP A 579 -38.63 -9.21 -10.05
N PRO A 580 -39.09 -8.86 -11.24
CA PRO A 580 -38.90 -9.71 -12.42
C PRO A 580 -37.41 -9.83 -12.74
N ALA A 581 -36.98 -10.99 -13.23
CA ALA A 581 -35.59 -11.21 -13.64
C ALA A 581 -35.12 -10.14 -14.63
N GLY A 582 -33.93 -9.56 -14.37
CA GLY A 582 -33.34 -8.47 -15.15
C GLY A 582 -33.98 -7.10 -14.94
N GLN A 583 -34.71 -6.90 -13.85
CA GLN A 583 -35.30 -5.61 -13.51
C GLN A 583 -35.08 -5.28 -12.03
N VAL A 584 -34.78 -4.02 -11.74
CA VAL A 584 -34.65 -3.48 -10.38
C VAL A 584 -35.64 -2.37 -10.13
N LYS A 585 -35.85 -1.99 -8.88
CA LYS A 585 -36.71 -0.87 -8.53
C LYS A 585 -35.95 0.46 -8.58
N LEU A 586 -36.60 1.48 -9.18
CA LEU A 586 -36.37 2.86 -8.80
C LEU A 586 -37.48 3.23 -7.83
N VAL A 587 -37.14 3.44 -6.58
CA VAL A 587 -38.08 3.76 -5.51
C VAL A 587 -38.21 5.27 -5.39
N SER A 588 -39.40 5.77 -5.09
CA SER A 588 -39.62 7.19 -4.88
C SER A 588 -40.37 7.46 -3.58
N TYR A 589 -40.09 8.62 -2.99
CA TYR A 589 -40.75 9.14 -1.80
C TYR A 589 -41.20 10.58 -2.03
N ASP A 590 -42.44 10.88 -1.80
CA ASP A 590 -43.01 12.24 -1.93
C ASP A 590 -42.95 12.95 -0.58
N LEU A 591 -42.21 14.03 -0.51
CA LEU A 591 -41.94 14.79 0.72
C LEU A 591 -43.18 15.49 1.29
N LEU A 592 -44.20 15.76 0.44
CA LEU A 592 -45.42 16.45 0.89
C LEU A 592 -46.49 15.47 1.36
N THR A 593 -46.71 14.40 0.59
CA THR A 593 -47.78 13.42 0.88
C THR A 593 -47.30 12.24 1.72
N GLN A 594 -45.97 12.08 1.81
CA GLN A 594 -45.30 10.94 2.47
C GLN A 594 -45.62 9.58 1.81
N ASP A 595 -46.00 9.61 0.54
CA ASP A 595 -46.32 8.42 -0.23
C ASP A 595 -45.07 7.80 -0.86
N TRP A 596 -44.97 6.48 -0.75
CA TRP A 596 -43.98 5.69 -1.45
C TRP A 596 -44.52 5.25 -2.83
N GLY A 597 -43.60 5.13 -3.80
CA GLY A 597 -43.85 4.57 -5.11
C GLY A 597 -42.63 3.83 -5.63
N ALA A 598 -42.83 2.98 -6.61
CA ALA A 598 -41.73 2.29 -7.28
C ALA A 598 -42.06 2.09 -8.76
N VAL A 599 -41.03 2.11 -9.60
CA VAL A 599 -41.09 1.74 -11.01
C VAL A 599 -39.99 0.71 -11.32
N ALA A 600 -40.28 -0.24 -12.20
CA ALA A 600 -39.30 -1.21 -12.63
C ALA A 600 -38.33 -0.59 -13.66
N TYR A 601 -37.07 -0.85 -13.52
CA TYR A 601 -35.99 -0.42 -14.41
C TYR A 601 -35.27 -1.66 -14.97
N PRO A 602 -35.16 -1.84 -16.29
CA PRO A 602 -34.48 -3.00 -16.87
C PRO A 602 -32.95 -2.83 -16.75
N LEU A 603 -32.28 -3.86 -16.24
CA LEU A 603 -30.81 -3.95 -16.24
C LEU A 603 -30.30 -4.40 -17.59
N ASP A 604 -29.08 -3.98 -17.93
CA ASP A 604 -28.35 -4.54 -19.06
C ASP A 604 -28.01 -6.01 -18.81
N PRO A 605 -27.98 -6.86 -19.86
CA PRO A 605 -27.62 -8.26 -19.69
C PRO A 605 -26.22 -8.42 -19.10
N ALA A 606 -26.14 -9.14 -18.01
CA ALA A 606 -24.87 -9.50 -17.37
C ALA A 606 -24.30 -10.76 -18.02
N GLY A 607 -23.32 -10.74 -18.86
CA GLY A 607 -22.67 -11.94 -19.39
C GLY A 607 -22.45 -13.05 -18.33
N ASP A 608 -21.21 -13.37 -18.01
CA ASP A 608 -20.86 -14.32 -16.95
C ASP A 608 -20.80 -13.68 -15.53
N GLY A 609 -21.12 -12.40 -15.42
CA GLY A 609 -21.12 -11.64 -14.15
C GLY A 609 -22.51 -11.23 -13.69
N TRP A 610 -22.60 -10.08 -13.08
CA TRP A 610 -23.85 -9.43 -12.66
C TRP A 610 -23.86 -7.95 -13.07
N THR A 611 -25.04 -7.34 -13.18
CA THR A 611 -25.23 -5.89 -13.35
C THR A 611 -26.08 -5.36 -12.22
N GLY A 612 -25.83 -4.10 -11.84
CA GLY A 612 -26.58 -3.37 -10.82
C GLY A 612 -26.55 -1.87 -11.08
N LEU A 613 -27.38 -1.13 -10.36
CA LEU A 613 -27.33 0.32 -10.33
C LEU A 613 -26.42 0.76 -9.18
N SER A 614 -25.56 1.75 -9.41
CA SER A 614 -24.66 2.29 -8.41
C SER A 614 -24.90 3.77 -8.12
N GLU A 615 -25.80 4.44 -8.86
CA GLU A 615 -26.11 5.86 -8.63
C GLU A 615 -27.36 6.26 -9.42
N ILE A 616 -27.99 7.36 -9.04
CA ILE A 616 -29.07 8.02 -9.76
C ILE A 616 -28.87 9.54 -9.75
N ALA A 617 -28.87 10.16 -10.90
CA ALA A 617 -28.79 11.62 -11.04
C ALA A 617 -29.93 12.15 -11.91
N ILE A 618 -30.31 13.41 -11.69
CA ILE A 618 -31.30 14.10 -12.50
C ILE A 618 -30.60 15.10 -13.43
N ASP A 619 -30.84 14.95 -14.72
CA ASP A 619 -30.39 15.87 -15.76
C ASP A 619 -31.55 16.79 -16.20
N GLY A 620 -31.41 18.09 -15.89
CA GLY A 620 -32.39 19.10 -16.21
C GLY A 620 -33.60 19.16 -15.26
N ASP A 621 -34.60 20.00 -15.64
CA ASP A 621 -35.80 20.27 -14.85
C ASP A 621 -36.87 19.15 -14.94
#